data_c44444548f546831db055c38ca48cb9a
#
_entry.id   c44444548f546831db055c38ca48cb9a
#
_cell.length_a   1.000
_cell.length_b   1.000
_cell.length_c   1.000
_cell.angle_alpha   90.00
_cell.angle_beta   90.00
_cell.angle_gamma   90.00
#
_symmetry.space_group_name_H-M   'P 1'
#
loop_
_entity.id
_entity.type
_entity.pdbx_description
1 polymer ?
#
loop_
_entity_poly.entity_id
_entity_poly.type
_entity_poly.pdbx_seq_one_letter_code
_entity_poly.pdbx_strand_id
1 'polypeptide(L)'
;VIYTSDQGFFLGEHGWFDKGFIYEESFQMPFLLRYPSLLQAGQVNNDMCCNVDFAPTFLDFAGLDIPNYMQGDSIRPILEGKTPDDWQQVAYQRYWMHRDPDHNAYAHYGLRNQSYKIIYWYNDGFDLPGTNHGGEDKEWELFDCERDPLELFNLANDKNYNEVFSRMKLILTKKMLEIGDIPAHDQ
;
A
#
# COMPACT_ATOMS: atom_id res chain seq x y z
N VAL A 1 0.34 20.27 13.61
CA VAL A 1 1.68 19.68 13.39
C VAL A 1 1.48 18.27 12.93
N ILE A 2 2.16 17.88 11.86
CA ILE A 2 2.15 16.51 11.30
C ILE A 2 3.60 16.05 11.24
N TYR A 3 3.84 14.81 11.65
CA TYR A 3 5.10 14.12 11.49
C TYR A 3 4.83 12.81 10.75
N THR A 4 5.42 12.64 9.59
CA THR A 4 5.26 11.47 8.72
C THR A 4 6.45 11.39 7.74
N SER A 5 6.46 10.37 6.91
CA SER A 5 7.35 10.21 5.77
C SER A 5 6.52 9.93 4.51
N ASP A 6 7.11 10.05 3.34
CA ASP A 6 6.51 9.63 2.07
C ASP A 6 6.42 8.10 1.95
N GLN A 7 7.37 7.39 2.56
CA GLN A 7 7.41 5.93 2.66
C GLN A 7 8.36 5.46 3.77
N GLY A 8 8.39 4.14 4.02
CA GLY A 8 9.32 3.51 4.93
C GLY A 8 10.69 3.24 4.30
N PHE A 9 11.52 2.39 4.96
CA PHE A 9 12.89 2.17 4.55
C PHE A 9 13.43 0.85 5.11
N PHE A 10 14.12 0.04 4.28
CA PHE A 10 14.85 -1.15 4.69
C PHE A 10 16.23 -0.78 5.23
N LEU A 11 16.61 -1.34 6.36
CA LEU A 11 17.94 -1.21 6.96
C LEU A 11 18.70 -2.54 7.02
N GLY A 12 18.27 -3.53 6.23
CA GLY A 12 18.83 -4.87 6.16
C GLY A 12 17.78 -5.96 6.21
N GLU A 13 16.53 -5.63 6.54
CA GLU A 13 15.41 -6.55 6.54
C GLU A 13 15.22 -7.14 5.13
N HIS A 14 14.82 -8.40 5.03
CA HIS A 14 14.74 -9.18 3.80
C HIS A 14 16.04 -9.19 2.96
N GLY A 15 17.18 -8.78 3.54
CA GLY A 15 18.44 -8.63 2.82
C GLY A 15 18.53 -7.37 1.96
N TRP A 16 17.61 -6.43 2.11
CA TRP A 16 17.52 -5.21 1.31
C TRP A 16 17.95 -3.96 2.09
N PHE A 17 18.29 -2.93 1.31
CA PHE A 17 18.56 -1.59 1.80
C PHE A 17 17.84 -0.59 0.89
N ASP A 18 17.40 0.56 1.44
CA ASP A 18 16.60 1.58 0.77
C ASP A 18 15.10 1.18 0.70
N LYS A 19 14.45 1.20 -0.45
CA LYS A 19 12.99 1.13 -0.62
C LYS A 19 12.64 0.48 -1.97
N GLY A 20 11.35 0.42 -2.30
CA GLY A 20 10.85 -0.04 -3.60
C GLY A 20 9.92 -1.23 -3.49
N PHE A 21 10.13 -2.11 -2.53
CA PHE A 21 9.25 -3.25 -2.30
C PHE A 21 8.07 -2.91 -1.38
N ILE A 22 6.99 -3.66 -1.51
CA ILE A 22 5.75 -3.47 -0.75
C ILE A 22 5.76 -4.15 0.64
N TYR A 23 6.90 -4.65 1.12
CA TYR A 23 7.03 -5.17 2.49
C TYR A 23 6.88 -4.05 3.52
N GLU A 24 6.45 -4.39 4.75
CA GLU A 24 6.05 -3.40 5.76
C GLU A 24 7.12 -2.35 6.04
N GLU A 25 8.39 -2.72 6.04
CA GLU A 25 9.51 -1.79 6.32
C GLU A 25 9.54 -0.61 5.33
N SER A 26 9.21 -0.87 4.07
CA SER A 26 9.12 0.16 3.02
C SER A 26 7.72 0.74 2.87
N PHE A 27 6.68 -0.03 3.19
CA PHE A 27 5.29 0.32 2.91
C PHE A 27 4.63 1.07 4.06
N GLN A 28 5.01 0.79 5.31
CA GLN A 28 4.49 1.45 6.50
C GLN A 28 5.38 2.60 6.93
N MET A 29 4.77 3.76 7.17
CA MET A 29 5.46 4.94 7.68
C MET A 29 4.79 5.44 8.97
N PRO A 30 5.53 6.14 9.85
CA PRO A 30 4.93 6.77 11.02
C PRO A 30 3.97 7.89 10.58
N PHE A 31 2.83 7.99 11.28
CA PHE A 31 1.91 9.10 11.12
C PHE A 31 1.48 9.62 12.48
N LEU A 32 1.97 10.81 12.83
CA LEU A 32 1.63 11.49 14.07
C LEU A 32 1.04 12.85 13.75
N LEU A 33 -0.13 13.15 14.29
CA LEU A 33 -0.80 14.41 14.05
C LEU A 33 -1.22 15.08 15.36
N ARG A 34 -0.96 16.38 15.46
CA ARG A 34 -1.38 17.21 16.58
C ARG A 34 -2.16 18.44 16.09
N TYR A 35 -3.43 18.49 16.45
CA TYR A 35 -4.33 19.62 16.14
C TYR A 35 -5.27 19.87 17.35
N PRO A 36 -4.81 20.57 18.41
CA PRO A 36 -5.51 20.65 19.70
C PRO A 36 -6.89 21.29 19.67
N SER A 37 -7.19 22.13 18.67
CA SER A 37 -8.52 22.76 18.53
C SER A 37 -9.57 21.78 17.96
N LEU A 38 -9.17 20.64 17.39
CA LEU A 38 -10.06 19.69 16.75
C LEU A 38 -9.91 18.27 17.29
N LEU A 39 -8.68 17.84 17.59
CA LEU A 39 -8.36 16.48 17.93
C LEU A 39 -8.05 16.29 19.40
N GLN A 40 -8.56 15.22 19.99
CA GLN A 40 -8.27 14.83 21.35
C GLN A 40 -6.82 14.28 21.45
N ALA A 41 -6.10 14.65 22.48
CA ALA A 41 -4.76 14.13 22.71
C ALA A 41 -4.76 12.67 23.16
N GLY A 42 -3.70 11.94 22.79
CA GLY A 42 -3.48 10.56 23.24
C GLY A 42 -4.33 9.49 22.54
N GLN A 43 -5.00 9.84 21.46
CA GLN A 43 -5.71 8.85 20.63
C GLN A 43 -4.74 8.01 19.81
N VAL A 44 -5.05 6.73 19.65
CA VAL A 44 -4.45 5.81 18.70
C VAL A 44 -5.59 5.27 17.83
N ASN A 45 -5.43 5.33 16.54
CA ASN A 45 -6.37 4.79 15.55
C ASN A 45 -5.61 3.81 14.65
N ASN A 46 -6.21 2.66 14.35
CA ASN A 46 -5.64 1.60 13.54
C ASN A 46 -6.30 1.50 12.15
N ASP A 47 -7.19 2.41 11.80
CA ASP A 47 -7.76 2.46 10.46
C ASP A 47 -6.67 2.78 9.43
N MET A 48 -6.74 2.13 8.28
CA MET A 48 -5.74 2.33 7.25
C MET A 48 -5.92 3.68 6.57
N CYS A 49 -4.83 4.40 6.42
CA CYS A 49 -4.76 5.60 5.59
C CYS A 49 -3.48 5.57 4.75
N CYS A 50 -3.52 6.24 3.62
CA CYS A 50 -2.42 6.29 2.67
C CYS A 50 -1.95 7.73 2.47
N ASN A 51 -0.76 7.91 1.90
CA ASN A 51 -0.24 9.26 1.59
C ASN A 51 -1.10 10.01 0.55
N VAL A 52 -1.85 9.30 -0.30
CA VAL A 52 -2.83 9.92 -1.23
C VAL A 52 -3.95 10.66 -0.49
N ASP A 53 -4.21 10.31 0.77
CA ASP A 53 -5.26 10.90 1.61
C ASP A 53 -4.82 12.22 2.27
N PHE A 54 -3.54 12.55 2.25
CA PHE A 54 -3.04 13.75 2.93
C PHE A 54 -3.52 15.04 2.27
N ALA A 55 -3.44 15.12 0.94
CA ALA A 55 -3.85 16.33 0.23
C ALA A 55 -5.35 16.64 0.42
N PRO A 56 -6.30 15.69 0.22
CA PRO A 56 -7.71 15.94 0.52
C PRO A 56 -7.95 16.28 2.00
N THR A 57 -7.21 15.67 2.93
CA THR A 57 -7.31 16.01 4.36
C THR A 57 -6.90 17.44 4.66
N PHE A 58 -5.85 17.94 4.02
CA PHE A 58 -5.41 19.32 4.22
C PHE A 58 -6.41 20.33 3.66
N LEU A 59 -7.03 20.03 2.52
CA LEU A 59 -8.10 20.85 1.97
C LEU A 59 -9.32 20.89 2.90
N ASP A 60 -9.73 19.74 3.42
CA ASP A 60 -10.83 19.63 4.39
C ASP A 60 -10.54 20.44 5.67
N PHE A 61 -9.34 20.33 6.23
CA PHE A 61 -8.95 21.14 7.39
C PHE A 61 -8.94 22.64 7.09
N ALA A 62 -8.67 23.02 5.85
CA ALA A 62 -8.72 24.42 5.40
C ALA A 62 -10.13 24.90 5.06
N GLY A 63 -11.14 24.01 5.09
CA GLY A 63 -12.52 24.32 4.69
C GLY A 63 -12.67 24.57 3.18
N LEU A 64 -11.81 23.93 2.38
CA LEU A 64 -11.82 24.01 0.93
C LEU A 64 -12.43 22.75 0.32
N ASP A 65 -13.01 22.89 -0.86
CA ASP A 65 -13.54 21.77 -1.62
C ASP A 65 -12.41 20.82 -2.06
N ILE A 66 -12.65 19.52 -1.95
CA ILE A 66 -11.72 18.49 -2.45
C ILE A 66 -12.03 18.25 -3.93
N PRO A 67 -11.06 18.50 -4.84
CA PRO A 67 -11.25 18.25 -6.26
C PRO A 67 -11.50 16.77 -6.56
N ASN A 68 -12.43 16.50 -7.46
CA ASN A 68 -12.84 15.13 -7.82
C ASN A 68 -11.80 14.30 -8.58
N TYR A 69 -10.68 14.88 -8.99
CA TYR A 69 -9.55 14.15 -9.56
C TYR A 69 -8.62 13.55 -8.51
N MET A 70 -8.76 13.90 -7.23
CA MET A 70 -8.00 13.30 -6.15
C MET A 70 -8.54 11.90 -5.87
N GLN A 71 -7.63 10.92 -5.79
CA GLN A 71 -7.99 9.51 -5.57
C GLN A 71 -8.08 9.14 -4.08
N GLY A 72 -7.52 9.97 -3.20
CA GLY A 72 -7.61 9.79 -1.76
C GLY A 72 -8.82 10.48 -1.17
N ASP A 73 -9.15 10.10 0.06
CA ASP A 73 -10.22 10.66 0.86
C ASP A 73 -9.69 11.43 2.08
N SER A 74 -10.49 12.36 2.62
CA SER A 74 -10.11 13.02 3.87
C SER A 74 -10.15 12.05 5.04
N ILE A 75 -9.02 11.89 5.74
CA ILE A 75 -8.94 11.10 6.99
C ILE A 75 -9.45 11.87 8.22
N ARG A 76 -9.95 13.09 8.05
CA ARG A 76 -10.48 13.89 9.17
C ARG A 76 -11.50 13.15 10.01
N PRO A 77 -12.50 12.43 9.45
CA PRO A 77 -13.46 11.66 10.27
C PRO A 77 -12.77 10.60 11.14
N ILE A 78 -11.74 9.92 10.61
CA ILE A 78 -10.94 8.94 11.37
C ILE A 78 -10.22 9.64 12.54
N LEU A 79 -9.59 10.76 12.28
CA LEU A 79 -8.87 11.55 13.28
C LEU A 79 -9.81 12.09 14.38
N GLU A 80 -11.07 12.34 14.05
CA GLU A 80 -12.12 12.74 15.00
C GLU A 80 -12.75 11.53 15.73
N GLY A 81 -12.31 10.29 15.44
CA GLY A 81 -12.86 9.06 16.03
C GLY A 81 -14.23 8.65 15.47
N LYS A 82 -14.51 9.04 14.23
CA LYS A 82 -15.80 8.78 13.54
C LYS A 82 -15.53 8.14 12.18
N THR A 83 -14.84 7.02 12.17
CA THR A 83 -14.53 6.29 10.93
C THR A 83 -15.83 5.95 10.19
N PRO A 84 -15.97 6.33 8.90
CA PRO A 84 -17.12 5.94 8.09
C PRO A 84 -17.22 4.42 7.94
N ASP A 85 -18.43 3.87 7.91
CA ASP A 85 -18.67 2.43 7.76
C ASP A 85 -18.16 1.87 6.42
N ASP A 86 -18.09 2.71 5.41
CA ASP A 86 -17.60 2.39 4.06
C ASP A 86 -16.13 2.75 3.85
N TRP A 87 -15.40 3.14 4.89
CA TRP A 87 -13.99 3.47 4.80
C TRP A 87 -13.18 2.28 4.30
N GLN A 88 -12.42 2.50 3.24
CA GLN A 88 -11.61 1.45 2.63
C GLN A 88 -10.40 1.11 3.49
N GLN A 89 -10.45 -0.05 4.14
CA GLN A 89 -9.36 -0.60 4.96
C GLN A 89 -8.32 -1.32 4.09
N VAL A 90 -7.84 -0.65 3.03
CA VAL A 90 -6.84 -1.21 2.11
C VAL A 90 -5.84 -0.16 1.67
N ALA A 91 -4.59 -0.58 1.52
CA ALA A 91 -3.51 0.19 0.91
C ALA A 91 -3.00 -0.54 -0.33
N TYR A 92 -2.95 0.15 -1.46
CA TYR A 92 -2.47 -0.36 -2.74
C TYR A 92 -1.18 0.33 -3.14
N GLN A 93 -0.26 -0.44 -3.72
CA GLN A 93 0.96 0.08 -4.33
C GLN A 93 1.25 -0.66 -5.63
N ARG A 94 1.87 0.06 -6.57
CA ARG A 94 2.51 -0.51 -7.75
C ARG A 94 3.91 0.05 -7.91
N TYR A 95 4.88 -0.84 -8.21
CA TYR A 95 6.24 -0.51 -8.60
C TYR A 95 6.48 -1.03 -10.03
N TRP A 96 6.73 -0.13 -10.97
CA TRP A 96 6.87 -0.48 -12.39
C TRP A 96 8.29 -0.36 -12.94
N MET A 97 9.23 0.19 -12.15
CA MET A 97 10.62 0.37 -12.60
C MET A 97 11.41 -0.93 -12.48
N HIS A 98 11.01 -1.94 -13.29
CA HIS A 98 11.59 -3.27 -13.24
C HIS A 98 13.12 -3.24 -13.35
N ARG A 99 13.79 -3.73 -12.29
CA ARG A 99 15.25 -3.84 -12.20
C ARG A 99 15.98 -2.55 -12.56
N ASP A 100 15.46 -1.41 -12.06
CA ASP A 100 16.11 -0.12 -12.27
C ASP A 100 17.56 -0.14 -11.76
N PRO A 101 18.43 0.74 -12.29
CA PRO A 101 19.87 0.73 -11.99
C PRO A 101 20.21 1.00 -10.53
N ASP A 102 19.34 1.69 -9.80
CA ASP A 102 19.62 2.13 -8.42
C ASP A 102 19.23 1.08 -7.39
N HIS A 103 18.04 0.44 -7.57
CA HIS A 103 17.46 -0.47 -6.58
C HIS A 103 17.46 -1.92 -7.03
N ASN A 104 17.52 -2.17 -8.35
CA ASN A 104 17.38 -3.52 -8.93
C ASN A 104 16.12 -4.27 -8.43
N ALA A 105 15.07 -3.51 -8.10
CA ALA A 105 13.82 -4.06 -7.60
C ALA A 105 12.96 -4.59 -8.76
N TYR A 106 12.32 -5.73 -8.53
CA TYR A 106 11.42 -6.36 -9.51
C TYR A 106 10.07 -5.63 -9.55
N ALA A 107 9.52 -5.51 -10.76
CA ALA A 107 8.21 -4.87 -10.95
C ALA A 107 7.10 -5.71 -10.34
N HIS A 108 6.27 -5.07 -9.53
CA HIS A 108 5.18 -5.72 -8.80
C HIS A 108 4.05 -4.73 -8.51
N TYR A 109 2.93 -5.26 -8.11
CA TYR A 109 1.88 -4.53 -7.42
C TYR A 109 1.26 -5.40 -6.35
N GLY A 110 0.62 -4.76 -5.40
CA GLY A 110 0.00 -5.48 -4.31
C GLY A 110 -0.93 -4.61 -3.48
N LEU A 111 -1.56 -5.27 -2.54
CA LEU A 111 -2.51 -4.64 -1.65
C LEU A 111 -2.40 -5.25 -0.26
N ARG A 112 -2.47 -4.40 0.73
CA ARG A 112 -2.60 -4.79 2.14
C ARG A 112 -3.98 -4.39 2.67
N ASN A 113 -4.59 -5.26 3.45
CA ASN A 113 -5.68 -4.92 4.35
C ASN A 113 -5.23 -5.08 5.81
N GLN A 114 -6.12 -5.01 6.78
CA GLN A 114 -5.78 -5.10 8.20
C GLN A 114 -5.02 -6.40 8.57
N SER A 115 -5.37 -7.54 7.95
CA SER A 115 -4.83 -8.86 8.34
C SER A 115 -3.87 -9.47 7.32
N TYR A 116 -4.02 -9.14 6.04
CA TYR A 116 -3.31 -9.84 4.96
C TYR A 116 -2.69 -8.86 3.96
N LYS A 117 -1.59 -9.28 3.35
CA LYS A 117 -0.97 -8.63 2.20
C LYS A 117 -0.89 -9.61 1.04
N ILE A 118 -1.21 -9.16 -0.18
CA ILE A 118 -1.03 -9.91 -1.41
C ILE A 118 -0.17 -9.11 -2.37
N ILE A 119 0.81 -9.78 -3.00
CA ILE A 119 1.74 -9.17 -3.96
C ILE A 119 1.75 -10.03 -5.23
N TYR A 120 1.78 -9.38 -6.38
CA TYR A 120 2.01 -10.01 -7.66
C TYR A 120 3.26 -9.44 -8.34
N TRP A 121 4.25 -10.29 -8.50
CA TRP A 121 5.49 -9.99 -9.20
C TRP A 121 5.27 -10.29 -10.68
N TYR A 122 4.99 -9.25 -11.47
CA TYR A 122 4.77 -9.42 -12.92
C TYR A 122 6.06 -9.37 -13.71
N ASN A 123 7.16 -8.91 -13.12
CA ASN A 123 8.54 -9.04 -13.59
C ASN A 123 8.73 -8.59 -15.04
N ASP A 124 8.20 -7.44 -15.40
CA ASP A 124 8.31 -6.87 -16.73
C ASP A 124 8.42 -5.35 -16.68
N GLY A 125 9.33 -4.80 -17.46
CA GLY A 125 9.54 -3.35 -17.60
C GLY A 125 8.70 -2.70 -18.70
N PHE A 126 8.04 -3.47 -19.57
CA PHE A 126 7.23 -3.00 -20.70
C PHE A 126 7.94 -1.95 -21.58
N ASP A 127 9.25 -2.05 -21.71
CA ASP A 127 10.11 -1.09 -22.43
C ASP A 127 9.96 0.37 -21.94
N LEU A 128 9.54 0.56 -20.69
CA LEU A 128 9.43 1.89 -20.10
C LEU A 128 10.83 2.48 -19.81
N PRO A 129 10.99 3.81 -19.90
CA PRO A 129 12.26 4.45 -19.56
C PRO A 129 12.69 4.14 -18.13
N GLY A 130 13.95 3.75 -17.93
CA GLY A 130 14.52 3.43 -16.62
C GLY A 130 14.28 1.99 -16.15
N THR A 131 13.69 1.13 -16.99
CA THR A 131 13.49 -0.28 -16.72
C THR A 131 14.46 -1.16 -17.49
N ASN A 132 14.68 -2.37 -17.00
CA ASN A 132 15.30 -3.46 -17.75
C ASN A 132 14.24 -4.39 -18.38
N HIS A 133 14.68 -5.22 -19.32
CA HIS A 133 13.82 -6.24 -19.89
C HIS A 133 13.35 -7.22 -18.81
N GLY A 134 12.09 -7.66 -18.94
CA GLY A 134 11.53 -8.75 -18.16
C GLY A 134 11.98 -10.12 -18.67
N GLY A 135 11.31 -11.15 -18.20
CA GLY A 135 11.54 -12.54 -18.61
C GLY A 135 11.72 -13.49 -17.43
N GLU A 136 11.72 -12.94 -16.23
CA GLU A 136 11.66 -13.74 -15.01
C GLU A 136 10.25 -14.31 -14.78
N ASP A 137 10.19 -15.42 -14.06
CA ASP A 137 8.91 -16.06 -13.71
C ASP A 137 8.04 -15.13 -12.88
N LYS A 138 6.75 -15.12 -13.20
CA LYS A 138 5.75 -14.37 -12.44
C LYS A 138 5.41 -15.12 -11.17
N GLU A 139 5.23 -14.40 -10.07
CA GLU A 139 4.99 -15.00 -8.76
C GLU A 139 3.94 -14.25 -7.96
N TRP A 140 3.21 -15.00 -7.12
CA TRP A 140 2.34 -14.46 -6.10
C TRP A 140 2.93 -14.65 -4.71
N GLU A 141 2.77 -13.64 -3.88
CA GLU A 141 3.00 -13.75 -2.44
C GLU A 141 1.72 -13.41 -1.68
N LEU A 142 1.52 -14.11 -0.57
CA LEU A 142 0.47 -13.85 0.40
C LEU A 142 1.09 -13.92 1.80
N PHE A 143 0.83 -12.93 2.62
CA PHE A 143 1.28 -12.89 4.01
C PHE A 143 0.11 -12.69 4.96
N ASP A 144 0.15 -13.40 6.10
CA ASP A 144 -0.72 -13.18 7.25
C ASP A 144 -0.02 -12.21 8.20
N CYS A 145 -0.30 -10.94 8.06
CA CYS A 145 0.42 -9.86 8.77
C CYS A 145 0.19 -9.88 10.29
N GLU A 146 -0.83 -10.62 10.77
CA GLU A 146 -1.06 -10.78 12.20
C GLU A 146 -0.18 -11.88 12.81
N ARG A 147 0.06 -12.97 12.08
CA ARG A 147 0.86 -14.12 12.52
C ARG A 147 2.32 -14.02 12.13
N ASP A 148 2.58 -13.37 11.01
CA ASP A 148 3.91 -13.17 10.44
C ASP A 148 4.10 -11.67 10.12
N PRO A 149 4.26 -10.81 11.12
CA PRO A 149 4.43 -9.38 10.92
C PRO A 149 5.76 -9.00 10.23
N LEU A 150 6.69 -9.94 10.10
CA LEU A 150 7.94 -9.77 9.37
C LEU A 150 7.89 -10.31 7.93
N GLU A 151 6.75 -10.81 7.50
CA GLU A 151 6.49 -11.27 6.12
C GLU A 151 7.55 -12.26 5.59
N LEU A 152 7.90 -13.25 6.42
CA LEU A 152 8.95 -14.24 6.13
C LEU A 152 8.42 -15.49 5.41
N PHE A 153 7.12 -15.76 5.49
CA PHE A 153 6.52 -17.00 5.01
C PHE A 153 5.45 -16.73 3.95
N ASN A 154 5.81 -16.95 2.68
CA ASN A 154 4.85 -16.85 1.57
C ASN A 154 3.81 -17.96 1.63
N LEU A 155 2.54 -17.60 1.81
CA LEU A 155 1.40 -18.50 1.96
C LEU A 155 0.59 -18.67 0.65
N ALA A 156 1.03 -18.08 -0.47
CA ALA A 156 0.30 -18.10 -1.73
C ALA A 156 0.00 -19.52 -2.24
N ASN A 157 0.86 -20.47 -1.91
CA ASN A 157 0.73 -21.88 -2.30
C ASN A 157 0.26 -22.80 -1.15
N ASP A 158 -0.04 -22.26 0.04
CA ASP A 158 -0.56 -23.05 1.15
C ASP A 158 -2.07 -23.27 0.97
N LYS A 159 -2.46 -24.56 0.90
CA LYS A 159 -3.85 -24.98 0.71
C LYS A 159 -4.80 -24.47 1.79
N ASN A 160 -4.30 -24.24 3.00
CA ASN A 160 -5.09 -23.73 4.11
C ASN A 160 -5.47 -22.26 3.91
N TYR A 161 -4.78 -21.53 3.03
CA TYR A 161 -5.01 -20.12 2.72
C TYR A 161 -5.66 -19.88 1.36
N ASN A 162 -6.08 -20.92 0.62
CA ASN A 162 -6.70 -20.78 -0.71
C ASN A 162 -7.90 -19.81 -0.75
N GLU A 163 -8.76 -19.85 0.27
CA GLU A 163 -9.92 -18.94 0.36
C GLU A 163 -9.47 -17.50 0.61
N VAL A 164 -8.49 -17.31 1.48
CA VAL A 164 -7.89 -15.99 1.77
C VAL A 164 -7.25 -15.45 0.51
N PHE A 165 -6.44 -16.26 -0.17
CA PHE A 165 -5.77 -15.89 -1.42
C PHE A 165 -6.76 -15.44 -2.49
N SER A 166 -7.82 -16.23 -2.72
CA SER A 166 -8.86 -15.91 -3.71
C SER A 166 -9.58 -14.60 -3.36
N ARG A 167 -9.90 -14.40 -2.07
CA ARG A 167 -10.52 -13.17 -1.59
C ARG A 167 -9.60 -11.96 -1.77
N MET A 168 -8.32 -12.08 -1.42
CA MET A 168 -7.36 -10.99 -1.56
C MET A 168 -7.13 -10.62 -3.04
N LYS A 169 -7.08 -11.60 -3.95
CA LYS A 169 -7.05 -11.33 -5.40
C LYS A 169 -8.26 -10.53 -5.85
N LEU A 170 -9.45 -10.90 -5.39
CA LEU A 170 -10.68 -10.19 -5.75
C LEU A 170 -10.65 -8.73 -5.27
N ILE A 171 -10.19 -8.48 -4.02
CA ILE A 171 -10.06 -7.14 -3.47
C ILE A 171 -9.04 -6.33 -4.27
N LEU A 172 -7.89 -6.92 -4.58
CA LEU A 172 -6.84 -6.31 -5.38
C LEU A 172 -7.36 -5.89 -6.77
N THR A 173 -7.99 -6.83 -7.47
CA THR A 173 -8.57 -6.57 -8.81
C THR A 173 -9.62 -5.46 -8.75
N LYS A 174 -10.50 -5.48 -7.73
CA LYS A 174 -11.51 -4.43 -7.56
C LYS A 174 -10.86 -3.06 -7.35
N LYS A 175 -9.83 -2.99 -6.48
CA LYS A 175 -9.14 -1.72 -6.20
C LYS A 175 -8.42 -1.20 -7.45
N MET A 176 -7.76 -2.05 -8.20
CA MET A 176 -7.11 -1.68 -9.47
C MET A 176 -8.09 -1.09 -10.48
N LEU A 177 -9.25 -1.73 -10.66
CA LEU A 177 -10.31 -1.22 -11.54
C LEU A 177 -10.85 0.14 -11.06
N GLU A 178 -11.05 0.29 -9.75
CA GLU A 178 -11.55 1.52 -9.14
C GLU A 178 -10.62 2.71 -9.41
N ILE A 179 -9.31 2.51 -9.28
CA ILE A 179 -8.32 3.59 -9.49
C ILE A 179 -7.84 3.71 -10.95
N GLY A 180 -8.34 2.84 -11.85
CA GLY A 180 -7.98 2.85 -13.27
C GLY A 180 -6.58 2.27 -13.56
N ASP A 181 -5.97 1.53 -12.64
CA ASP A 181 -4.72 0.83 -12.86
C ASP A 181 -4.97 -0.53 -13.49
N ILE A 182 -5.05 -0.56 -14.82
CA ILE A 182 -5.28 -1.78 -15.59
C ILE A 182 -3.92 -2.26 -16.11
N PRO A 183 -3.39 -3.38 -15.60
CA PRO A 183 -2.11 -3.89 -16.06
C PRO A 183 -2.20 -4.37 -17.52
N ALA A 184 -1.10 -4.19 -18.26
CA ALA A 184 -0.98 -4.64 -19.64
C ALA A 184 -0.63 -6.14 -19.78
N HIS A 185 -0.79 -6.92 -18.69
CA HIS A 185 -0.46 -8.34 -18.64
C HIS A 185 -1.55 -9.13 -17.92
N ASP A 186 -1.60 -10.43 -18.17
CA ASP A 186 -2.49 -11.36 -17.45
C ASP A 186 -1.94 -11.64 -16.03
N GLN A 187 -2.85 -11.76 -15.08
CA GLN A 187 -2.57 -12.13 -13.69
C GLN A 187 -2.58 -13.65 -13.48
#